data_ae8e6b5e88c8c5c50cdce1156e4d72bb
#
_entry.id   ae8e6b5e88c8c5c50cdce1156e4d72bb
#
_cell.length_a   1.000
_cell.length_b   1.000
_cell.length_c   1.000
_cell.angle_alpha   90.00
_cell.angle_beta   90.00
_cell.angle_gamma   90.00
#
_symmetry.space_group_name_H-M   'P 1'
#
loop_
_entity.id
_entity.type
_entity.pdbx_description
1 polymer ?
#
loop_
_entity_poly.entity_id
_entity_poly.type
_entity_poly.pdbx_seq_one_letter_code
_entity_poly.pdbx_strand_id
1 'polypeptide(L)'
;MDKKSEYITLRDEFCKKLAPCNLDTELKAWEFYIDSTEEKKNLYLEAENVTHSLFQNEELYKKLLEIKKFDLNDKHLNKQLKDLVKAFDEELNAGDLKQKLREKENEIAAKYNAYIPKIDDKEVTRAEINKILETEKNIEIREKAYNSKVKGGDIIAEDLVQLIKLRNEFAKTQGYDNFFDYQLKEEYDVDADYLTHLLHEVYENAKELNKNFQQENKEELAKEYGIKSTELKAYHYGLLLDSNPVKDVNANLKTKEQVVEISKNAYKNMGFDIDNMNITLDLFPRKNKNTHGFCFEIEAGKDSRILANLTNNALSLDTLCHELGHCVYNLGIDTALPYLDKGTTPAMTEAIAMMMGDLAQRENVLKGIVSDETLQRFKNDLKKSESRFINRSILIIVFEKEMYKNSNQNPSKLWHDLKCLYTGKNKTEDINNEWATIPHYLSHPAYYQNYFRANIIKAQIYKYLTSQLGLITENKATAEFLNNNLFKYGESIEEDDLIKQFTGESLSSKALCESLK
;
A
#
# COMPACT_ATOMS: atom_id res chain seq x y z
N MET A 1 18.53 -4.80 38.82
CA MET A 1 18.57 -4.20 37.48
C MET A 1 17.34 -3.33 37.38
N ASP A 2 17.41 -2.12 36.84
CA ASP A 2 16.20 -1.36 36.60
C ASP A 2 15.40 -2.02 35.47
N LYS A 3 14.09 -1.74 35.39
CA LYS A 3 13.20 -2.42 34.46
C LYS A 3 13.53 -2.14 32.99
N LYS A 4 14.09 -0.97 32.67
CA LYS A 4 14.56 -0.62 31.33
C LYS A 4 15.73 -1.51 30.90
N SER A 5 16.75 -1.64 31.77
CA SER A 5 17.92 -2.50 31.49
C SER A 5 17.54 -3.98 31.42
N GLU A 6 16.59 -4.42 32.26
CA GLU A 6 16.05 -5.79 32.23
C GLU A 6 15.36 -6.08 30.88
N TYR A 7 14.51 -5.16 30.41
CA TYR A 7 13.84 -5.28 29.12
C TYR A 7 14.82 -5.36 27.95
N ILE A 8 15.78 -4.42 27.89
CA ILE A 8 16.78 -4.39 26.82
C ILE A 8 17.55 -5.72 26.75
N THR A 9 17.95 -6.26 27.89
CA THR A 9 18.67 -7.54 27.95
C THR A 9 17.80 -8.69 27.40
N LEU A 10 16.55 -8.81 27.85
CA LEU A 10 15.64 -9.89 27.40
C LEU A 10 15.31 -9.75 25.90
N ARG A 11 15.04 -8.53 25.45
CA ARG A 11 14.81 -8.22 24.03
C ARG A 11 15.99 -8.65 23.16
N ASP A 12 17.20 -8.23 23.53
CA ASP A 12 18.40 -8.51 22.73
C ASP A 12 18.74 -10.00 22.70
N GLU A 13 18.54 -10.73 23.81
CA GLU A 13 18.67 -12.19 23.85
C GLU A 13 17.63 -12.91 22.98
N PHE A 14 16.39 -12.43 22.98
CA PHE A 14 15.34 -12.95 22.11
C PHE A 14 15.64 -12.66 20.62
N CYS A 15 16.02 -11.44 20.30
CA CYS A 15 16.33 -11.02 18.94
C CYS A 15 17.52 -11.77 18.33
N LYS A 16 18.50 -12.23 19.13
CA LYS A 16 19.58 -13.11 18.63
C LYS A 16 19.06 -14.44 18.06
N LYS A 17 17.88 -14.89 18.52
CA LYS A 17 17.22 -16.10 18.00
C LYS A 17 16.24 -15.74 16.88
N LEU A 18 15.52 -14.65 17.03
CA LEU A 18 14.50 -14.22 16.08
C LEU A 18 15.11 -13.80 14.72
N ALA A 19 16.18 -13.01 14.73
CA ALA A 19 16.76 -12.48 13.50
C ALA A 19 17.18 -13.55 12.48
N PRO A 20 17.89 -14.64 12.83
CA PRO A 20 18.20 -15.68 11.86
C PRO A 20 16.98 -16.48 11.38
N CYS A 21 15.94 -16.65 12.22
CA CYS A 21 14.71 -17.31 11.81
C CYS A 21 13.91 -16.44 10.82
N ASN A 22 13.77 -15.16 11.10
CA ASN A 22 13.12 -14.23 10.15
C ASN A 22 13.88 -14.18 8.81
N LEU A 23 15.22 -14.11 8.84
CA LEU A 23 16.02 -14.13 7.62
C LEU A 23 15.79 -15.41 6.80
N ASP A 24 15.73 -16.57 7.43
CA ASP A 24 15.44 -17.84 6.72
C ASP A 24 14.01 -17.83 6.14
N THR A 25 13.03 -17.32 6.92
CA THR A 25 11.64 -17.17 6.45
C THR A 25 11.56 -16.27 5.21
N GLU A 26 12.19 -15.10 5.22
CA GLU A 26 12.20 -14.18 4.08
C GLU A 26 12.89 -14.77 2.85
N LEU A 27 14.02 -15.47 3.04
CA LEU A 27 14.71 -16.16 1.94
C LEU A 27 13.85 -17.28 1.33
N LYS A 28 13.14 -18.07 2.15
CA LYS A 28 12.24 -19.12 1.69
C LYS A 28 10.99 -18.55 1.03
N ALA A 29 10.45 -17.45 1.56
CA ALA A 29 9.37 -16.70 0.94
C ALA A 29 9.79 -16.22 -0.47
N TRP A 30 10.95 -15.58 -0.60
CA TRP A 30 11.49 -15.20 -1.90
C TRP A 30 11.57 -16.37 -2.88
N GLU A 31 12.19 -17.49 -2.48
CA GLU A 31 12.30 -18.69 -3.32
C GLU A 31 10.95 -19.23 -3.78
N PHE A 32 9.96 -19.24 -2.88
CA PHE A 32 8.59 -19.67 -3.20
C PHE A 32 7.89 -18.69 -4.15
N TYR A 33 8.01 -17.41 -3.94
CA TYR A 33 7.30 -16.42 -4.78
C TYR A 33 7.89 -16.30 -6.19
N ILE A 34 9.19 -16.52 -6.37
CA ILE A 34 9.81 -16.52 -7.71
C ILE A 34 9.57 -17.83 -8.47
N ASP A 35 9.20 -18.93 -7.79
CA ASP A 35 8.90 -20.21 -8.39
C ASP A 35 7.97 -21.03 -7.47
N SER A 36 6.66 -20.83 -7.59
CA SER A 36 5.61 -21.35 -6.71
C SER A 36 5.38 -22.86 -6.88
N THR A 37 6.36 -23.67 -6.48
CA THR A 37 6.25 -25.14 -6.39
C THR A 37 5.76 -25.56 -5.00
N GLU A 38 5.15 -26.74 -4.89
CA GLU A 38 4.68 -27.26 -3.60
C GLU A 38 5.86 -27.54 -2.63
N GLU A 39 7.01 -27.95 -3.14
CA GLU A 39 8.23 -28.13 -2.35
C GLU A 39 8.66 -26.82 -1.69
N LYS A 40 8.79 -25.72 -2.46
CA LYS A 40 9.21 -24.41 -1.95
C LYS A 40 8.18 -23.81 -1.00
N LYS A 41 6.89 -24.03 -1.28
CA LYS A 41 5.82 -23.65 -0.37
C LYS A 41 5.98 -24.32 0.99
N ASN A 42 6.23 -25.62 1.00
CA ASN A 42 6.39 -26.37 2.25
C ASN A 42 7.62 -25.91 3.04
N LEU A 43 8.74 -25.63 2.35
CA LEU A 43 9.95 -25.07 2.99
C LEU A 43 9.68 -23.67 3.60
N TYR A 44 8.94 -22.83 2.90
CA TYR A 44 8.55 -21.52 3.43
C TYR A 44 7.67 -21.64 4.68
N LEU A 45 6.61 -22.47 4.62
CA LEU A 45 5.73 -22.72 5.77
C LEU A 45 6.46 -23.35 6.97
N GLU A 46 7.45 -24.22 6.72
CA GLU A 46 8.29 -24.79 7.78
C GLU A 46 9.14 -23.71 8.46
N ALA A 47 9.79 -22.83 7.69
CA ALA A 47 10.56 -21.70 8.25
C ALA A 47 9.67 -20.73 9.04
N GLU A 48 8.49 -20.40 8.51
CA GLU A 48 7.49 -19.58 9.19
C GLU A 48 7.07 -20.18 10.53
N ASN A 49 6.78 -21.49 10.57
CA ASN A 49 6.43 -22.21 11.80
C ASN A 49 7.56 -22.20 12.84
N VAL A 50 8.82 -22.30 12.38
CA VAL A 50 9.98 -22.19 13.28
C VAL A 50 10.02 -20.79 13.91
N THR A 51 9.82 -19.73 13.13
CA THR A 51 9.77 -18.36 13.63
C THR A 51 8.61 -18.16 14.62
N HIS A 52 7.41 -18.62 14.32
CA HIS A 52 6.25 -18.56 15.21
C HIS A 52 6.49 -19.32 16.53
N SER A 53 7.19 -20.44 16.48
CA SER A 53 7.49 -21.24 17.69
C SER A 53 8.32 -20.47 18.73
N LEU A 54 9.10 -19.47 18.32
CA LEU A 54 9.86 -18.63 19.26
C LEU A 54 8.94 -17.79 20.17
N PHE A 55 7.77 -17.42 19.68
CA PHE A 55 6.76 -16.67 20.44
C PHE A 55 5.89 -17.55 21.34
N GLN A 56 6.08 -18.88 21.35
CA GLN A 56 5.43 -19.80 22.28
C GLN A 56 6.17 -19.94 23.61
N ASN A 57 7.16 -19.09 23.89
CA ASN A 57 7.94 -19.10 25.14
C ASN A 57 7.18 -18.40 26.28
N GLU A 58 6.38 -19.18 27.03
CA GLU A 58 5.61 -18.67 28.18
C GLU A 58 6.46 -18.01 29.27
N GLU A 59 7.69 -18.49 29.50
CA GLU A 59 8.55 -17.93 30.54
C GLU A 59 8.98 -16.49 30.18
N LEU A 60 9.40 -16.28 28.96
CA LEU A 60 9.75 -14.95 28.47
C LEU A 60 8.52 -14.04 28.44
N TYR A 61 7.38 -14.53 27.97
CA TYR A 61 6.13 -13.79 27.97
C TYR A 61 5.74 -13.29 29.38
N LYS A 62 5.79 -14.16 30.40
CA LYS A 62 5.52 -13.78 31.78
C LYS A 62 6.47 -12.68 32.29
N LYS A 63 7.76 -12.75 31.93
CA LYS A 63 8.73 -11.70 32.27
C LYS A 63 8.42 -10.37 31.61
N LEU A 64 8.07 -10.38 30.32
CA LEU A 64 7.69 -9.19 29.57
C LEU A 64 6.40 -8.55 30.14
N LEU A 65 5.40 -9.36 30.52
CA LEU A 65 4.18 -8.88 31.19
C LEU A 65 4.48 -8.21 32.55
N GLU A 66 5.41 -8.73 33.31
CA GLU A 66 5.81 -8.11 34.58
C GLU A 66 6.53 -6.77 34.36
N ILE A 67 7.37 -6.67 33.32
CA ILE A 67 8.05 -5.41 32.97
C ILE A 67 7.04 -4.38 32.45
N LYS A 68 6.06 -4.79 31.64
CA LYS A 68 5.01 -3.91 31.06
C LYS A 68 4.17 -3.17 32.12
N LYS A 69 4.18 -3.62 33.40
CA LYS A 69 3.51 -2.90 34.49
C LYS A 69 4.22 -1.61 34.90
N PHE A 70 5.44 -1.38 34.41
CA PHE A 70 6.27 -0.24 34.74
C PHE A 70 6.49 0.65 33.53
N ASP A 71 6.52 1.97 33.74
CA ASP A 71 7.00 2.90 32.73
C ASP A 71 8.53 2.81 32.64
N LEU A 72 9.04 2.54 31.45
CA LEU A 72 10.47 2.49 31.16
C LEU A 72 11.11 3.88 31.06
N ASN A 73 10.34 4.95 31.21
CA ASN A 73 10.74 6.34 30.99
C ASN A 73 11.35 6.56 29.59
N ASP A 74 10.81 5.85 28.61
CA ASP A 74 11.24 5.87 27.23
C ASP A 74 10.05 5.46 26.36
N LYS A 75 9.48 6.42 25.63
CA LYS A 75 8.25 6.22 24.81
C LYS A 75 8.45 5.11 23.78
N HIS A 76 9.60 5.12 23.09
CA HIS A 76 9.93 4.12 22.08
C HIS A 76 10.04 2.71 22.66
N LEU A 77 10.80 2.54 23.76
CA LEU A 77 10.92 1.23 24.41
C LEU A 77 9.60 0.73 25.02
N ASN A 78 8.75 1.63 25.53
CA ASN A 78 7.41 1.26 26.01
C ASN A 78 6.53 0.73 24.86
N LYS A 79 6.57 1.38 23.69
CA LYS A 79 5.86 0.91 22.49
C LYS A 79 6.41 -0.44 22.04
N GLN A 80 7.73 -0.56 21.88
CA GLN A 80 8.39 -1.79 21.45
C GLN A 80 8.07 -2.98 22.42
N LEU A 81 8.05 -2.73 23.74
CA LEU A 81 7.62 -3.73 24.73
C LEU A 81 6.15 -4.12 24.55
N LYS A 82 5.27 -3.14 24.30
CA LYS A 82 3.84 -3.39 24.03
C LYS A 82 3.68 -4.30 22.82
N ASP A 83 4.36 -3.97 21.72
CA ASP A 83 4.27 -4.70 20.44
C ASP A 83 4.85 -6.13 20.59
N LEU A 84 5.97 -6.27 21.29
CA LEU A 84 6.56 -7.58 21.57
C LEU A 84 5.63 -8.45 22.43
N VAL A 85 5.04 -7.89 23.50
CA VAL A 85 4.05 -8.60 24.33
C VAL A 85 2.84 -9.01 23.52
N LYS A 86 2.35 -8.15 22.60
CA LYS A 86 1.24 -8.46 21.70
C LYS A 86 1.58 -9.66 20.81
N ALA A 87 2.77 -9.69 20.21
CA ALA A 87 3.20 -10.81 19.38
C ALA A 87 3.23 -12.16 20.13
N PHE A 88 3.71 -12.15 21.37
CA PHE A 88 3.65 -13.33 22.24
C PHE A 88 2.20 -13.73 22.59
N ASP A 89 1.35 -12.75 22.89
CA ASP A 89 -0.06 -12.99 23.23
C ASP A 89 -0.83 -13.61 22.06
N GLU A 90 -0.50 -13.20 20.85
CA GLU A 90 -1.10 -13.72 19.60
C GLU A 90 -0.82 -15.20 19.36
N GLU A 91 0.35 -15.68 19.76
CA GLU A 91 0.73 -17.09 19.62
C GLU A 91 0.30 -17.96 20.82
N LEU A 92 0.40 -17.42 22.04
CA LEU A 92 0.11 -18.17 23.26
C LEU A 92 -1.37 -18.20 23.63
N ASN A 93 -2.10 -17.11 23.36
CA ASN A 93 -3.47 -16.90 23.81
C ASN A 93 -4.43 -16.65 22.62
N ALA A 94 -4.15 -17.25 21.46
CA ALA A 94 -5.08 -17.25 20.34
C ALA A 94 -6.38 -17.99 20.73
N GLY A 95 -7.26 -17.31 21.46
CA GLY A 95 -8.53 -17.88 21.91
C GLY A 95 -9.42 -18.29 20.72
N ASP A 96 -10.48 -19.07 21.01
CA ASP A 96 -11.45 -19.60 20.02
C ASP A 96 -11.92 -18.56 19.00
N LEU A 97 -12.01 -17.29 19.41
CA LEU A 97 -12.49 -16.22 18.52
C LEU A 97 -11.45 -15.81 17.46
N LYS A 98 -10.15 -15.76 17.81
CA LYS A 98 -9.07 -15.52 16.83
C LYS A 98 -8.96 -16.68 15.83
N GLN A 99 -9.10 -17.92 16.31
CA GLN A 99 -9.12 -19.08 15.42
C GLN A 99 -10.29 -18.99 14.43
N LYS A 100 -11.51 -18.67 14.90
CA LYS A 100 -12.68 -18.47 14.04
C LYS A 100 -12.48 -17.36 13.01
N LEU A 101 -11.81 -16.26 13.39
CA LEU A 101 -11.44 -15.18 12.46
C LEU A 101 -10.55 -15.71 11.33
N ARG A 102 -9.43 -16.38 11.67
CA ARG A 102 -8.50 -16.97 10.69
C ARG A 102 -9.21 -17.98 9.77
N GLU A 103 -10.06 -18.86 10.32
CA GLU A 103 -10.84 -19.83 9.55
C GLU A 103 -11.78 -19.13 8.58
N LYS A 104 -12.49 -18.07 9.02
CA LYS A 104 -13.41 -17.32 8.16
C LYS A 104 -12.68 -16.54 7.07
N GLU A 105 -11.55 -15.94 7.37
CA GLU A 105 -10.69 -15.23 6.40
C GLU A 105 -10.19 -16.19 5.31
N ASN A 106 -9.71 -17.37 5.72
CA ASN A 106 -9.25 -18.41 4.78
C ASN A 106 -10.40 -18.94 3.91
N GLU A 107 -11.60 -19.15 4.48
CA GLU A 107 -12.80 -19.56 3.73
C GLU A 107 -13.13 -18.53 2.63
N ILE A 108 -13.18 -17.25 2.98
CA ILE A 108 -13.50 -16.17 2.04
C ILE A 108 -12.42 -16.06 0.96
N ALA A 109 -11.14 -16.12 1.34
CA ALA A 109 -10.03 -16.10 0.40
C ALA A 109 -10.11 -17.27 -0.59
N ALA A 110 -10.38 -18.48 -0.12
CA ALA A 110 -10.56 -19.66 -0.97
C ALA A 110 -11.73 -19.48 -1.95
N LYS A 111 -12.89 -19.01 -1.49
CA LYS A 111 -14.07 -18.72 -2.35
C LYS A 111 -13.74 -17.69 -3.42
N TYR A 112 -13.08 -16.58 -3.03
CA TYR A 112 -12.72 -15.52 -3.97
C TYR A 112 -11.70 -15.97 -5.01
N ASN A 113 -10.69 -16.76 -4.59
CA ASN A 113 -9.65 -17.25 -5.49
C ASN A 113 -10.17 -18.36 -6.44
N ALA A 114 -11.15 -19.14 -6.02
CA ALA A 114 -11.79 -20.14 -6.87
C ALA A 114 -12.68 -19.52 -7.97
N TYR A 115 -13.05 -18.25 -7.84
CA TYR A 115 -13.86 -17.59 -8.87
C TYR A 115 -13.02 -17.26 -10.09
N ILE A 116 -13.38 -17.86 -11.24
CA ILE A 116 -12.81 -17.56 -12.55
C ILE A 116 -13.82 -16.67 -13.31
N PRO A 117 -13.47 -15.41 -13.61
CA PRO A 117 -14.34 -14.54 -14.39
C PRO A 117 -14.62 -15.09 -15.79
N LYS A 118 -15.80 -14.77 -16.34
CA LYS A 118 -16.20 -15.20 -17.69
C LYS A 118 -16.79 -14.03 -18.48
N ILE A 119 -16.48 -13.99 -19.77
CA ILE A 119 -17.09 -13.11 -20.78
C ILE A 119 -17.60 -14.00 -21.92
N ASP A 120 -18.92 -13.99 -22.17
CA ASP A 120 -19.56 -14.85 -23.18
C ASP A 120 -19.19 -16.34 -23.00
N ASP A 121 -19.30 -16.85 -21.75
CA ASP A 121 -18.95 -18.21 -21.31
C ASP A 121 -17.44 -18.60 -21.44
N LYS A 122 -16.60 -17.71 -21.94
CA LYS A 122 -15.15 -17.92 -21.99
C LYS A 122 -14.50 -17.43 -20.69
N GLU A 123 -13.68 -18.28 -20.11
CA GLU A 123 -12.86 -17.92 -18.96
C GLU A 123 -11.83 -16.86 -19.33
N VAL A 124 -11.72 -15.85 -18.47
CA VAL A 124 -10.74 -14.75 -18.59
C VAL A 124 -10.09 -14.51 -17.24
N THR A 125 -8.90 -13.98 -17.25
CA THR A 125 -8.19 -13.59 -16.03
C THR A 125 -8.67 -12.22 -15.55
N ARG A 126 -8.46 -11.92 -14.26
CA ARG A 126 -8.71 -10.57 -13.70
C ARG A 126 -7.86 -9.50 -14.39
N ALA A 127 -6.64 -9.85 -14.81
CA ALA A 127 -5.77 -8.95 -15.58
C ALA A 127 -6.36 -8.62 -16.95
N GLU A 128 -6.92 -9.61 -17.66
CA GLU A 128 -7.62 -9.37 -18.93
C GLU A 128 -8.86 -8.49 -18.77
N ILE A 129 -9.65 -8.67 -17.70
CA ILE A 129 -10.77 -7.77 -17.39
C ILE A 129 -10.29 -6.33 -17.20
N ASN A 130 -9.25 -6.12 -16.39
CA ASN A 130 -8.70 -4.78 -16.18
C ASN A 130 -8.20 -4.18 -17.48
N LYS A 131 -7.52 -4.96 -18.33
CA LYS A 131 -7.06 -4.52 -19.65
C LYS A 131 -8.23 -4.14 -20.56
N ILE A 132 -9.32 -4.92 -20.58
CA ILE A 132 -10.54 -4.59 -21.32
C ILE A 132 -11.10 -3.25 -20.83
N LEU A 133 -11.23 -3.06 -19.51
CA LEU A 133 -11.74 -1.81 -18.95
C LEU A 133 -10.81 -0.61 -19.20
N GLU A 134 -9.54 -0.84 -19.49
CA GLU A 134 -8.58 0.21 -19.81
C GLU A 134 -8.54 0.56 -21.32
N THR A 135 -8.71 -0.42 -22.19
CA THR A 135 -8.39 -0.25 -23.62
C THR A 135 -9.55 -0.47 -24.59
N GLU A 136 -10.60 -1.20 -24.19
CA GLU A 136 -11.73 -1.54 -25.07
C GLU A 136 -12.72 -0.37 -25.16
N LYS A 137 -13.12 0.00 -26.38
CA LYS A 137 -14.11 1.06 -26.63
C LYS A 137 -15.54 0.54 -26.79
N ASN A 138 -15.72 -0.75 -27.10
CA ASN A 138 -17.05 -1.36 -27.23
C ASN A 138 -17.75 -1.46 -25.87
N ILE A 139 -18.84 -0.74 -25.72
CA ILE A 139 -19.60 -0.62 -24.46
C ILE A 139 -20.11 -1.98 -24.00
N GLU A 140 -20.61 -2.85 -24.87
CA GLU A 140 -21.15 -4.17 -24.51
C GLU A 140 -20.07 -5.09 -23.94
N ILE A 141 -18.86 -5.05 -24.52
CA ILE A 141 -17.73 -5.85 -24.02
C ILE A 141 -17.28 -5.31 -22.66
N ARG A 142 -17.25 -3.99 -22.48
CA ARG A 142 -16.90 -3.35 -21.21
C ARG A 142 -17.92 -3.69 -20.12
N GLU A 143 -19.21 -3.63 -20.43
CA GLU A 143 -20.28 -3.98 -19.51
C GLU A 143 -20.16 -5.43 -19.04
N LYS A 144 -19.94 -6.38 -19.97
CA LYS A 144 -19.71 -7.78 -19.63
C LYS A 144 -18.48 -7.97 -18.74
N ALA A 145 -17.38 -7.29 -19.06
CA ALA A 145 -16.16 -7.33 -18.25
C ALA A 145 -16.39 -6.78 -16.83
N TYR A 146 -17.03 -5.62 -16.70
CA TYR A 146 -17.38 -5.03 -15.41
C TYR A 146 -18.30 -5.92 -14.59
N ASN A 147 -19.38 -6.43 -15.20
CA ASN A 147 -20.31 -7.32 -14.51
C ASN A 147 -19.64 -8.62 -14.06
N SER A 148 -18.74 -9.16 -14.87
CA SER A 148 -17.93 -10.32 -14.48
C SER A 148 -17.02 -10.01 -13.28
N LYS A 149 -16.43 -8.82 -13.23
CA LYS A 149 -15.67 -8.37 -12.04
C LYS A 149 -16.53 -8.28 -10.79
N VAL A 150 -17.70 -7.63 -10.87
CA VAL A 150 -18.62 -7.44 -9.75
C VAL A 150 -19.13 -8.77 -9.22
N LYS A 151 -19.39 -9.74 -10.10
CA LYS A 151 -19.82 -11.09 -9.72
C LYS A 151 -18.83 -11.78 -8.77
N GLY A 152 -17.53 -11.50 -8.88
CA GLY A 152 -16.54 -11.94 -7.88
C GLY A 152 -16.80 -11.37 -6.49
N GLY A 153 -17.28 -10.14 -6.41
CA GLY A 153 -17.72 -9.52 -5.16
C GLY A 153 -19.00 -10.14 -4.61
N ASP A 154 -19.98 -10.43 -5.48
CA ASP A 154 -21.26 -11.04 -5.06
C ASP A 154 -21.05 -12.37 -4.33
N ILE A 155 -20.05 -13.16 -4.73
CA ILE A 155 -19.74 -14.47 -4.15
C ILE A 155 -19.33 -14.37 -2.68
N ILE A 156 -18.67 -13.28 -2.28
CA ILE A 156 -18.09 -13.14 -0.93
C ILE A 156 -18.70 -12.01 -0.10
N ALA A 157 -19.60 -11.19 -0.66
CA ALA A 157 -20.13 -10.00 0.00
C ALA A 157 -20.81 -10.32 1.35
N GLU A 158 -21.63 -11.36 1.40
CA GLU A 158 -22.31 -11.78 2.64
C GLU A 158 -21.31 -12.29 3.68
N ASP A 159 -20.35 -13.10 3.26
CA ASP A 159 -19.30 -13.62 4.13
C ASP A 159 -18.40 -12.50 4.69
N LEU A 160 -18.09 -11.48 3.90
CA LEU A 160 -17.34 -10.29 4.38
C LEU A 160 -18.14 -9.52 5.44
N VAL A 161 -19.45 -9.38 5.30
CA VAL A 161 -20.28 -8.76 6.35
C VAL A 161 -20.26 -9.60 7.63
N GLN A 162 -20.29 -10.94 7.52
CA GLN A 162 -20.15 -11.82 8.69
C GLN A 162 -18.76 -11.67 9.33
N LEU A 163 -17.70 -11.57 8.54
CA LEU A 163 -16.35 -11.34 9.02
C LEU A 163 -16.23 -9.99 9.77
N ILE A 164 -16.81 -8.92 9.23
CA ILE A 164 -16.87 -7.60 9.90
C ILE A 164 -17.54 -7.73 11.28
N LYS A 165 -18.63 -8.46 11.39
CA LYS A 165 -19.31 -8.69 12.68
C LYS A 165 -18.43 -9.47 13.66
N LEU A 166 -17.81 -10.52 13.19
CA LEU A 166 -16.90 -11.35 14.01
C LEU A 166 -15.66 -10.55 14.48
N ARG A 167 -15.09 -9.72 13.62
CA ARG A 167 -14.00 -8.79 13.96
C ARG A 167 -14.45 -7.77 15.02
N ASN A 168 -15.69 -7.24 14.93
CA ASN A 168 -16.24 -6.36 15.95
C ASN A 168 -16.46 -7.08 17.30
N GLU A 169 -16.88 -8.35 17.30
CA GLU A 169 -16.95 -9.15 18.52
C GLU A 169 -15.59 -9.29 19.16
N PHE A 170 -14.56 -9.56 18.37
CA PHE A 170 -13.17 -9.62 18.87
C PHE A 170 -12.71 -8.27 19.44
N ALA A 171 -12.91 -7.16 18.74
CA ALA A 171 -12.51 -5.84 19.21
C ALA A 171 -13.15 -5.47 20.57
N LYS A 172 -14.40 -5.86 20.79
CA LYS A 172 -15.09 -5.68 22.08
C LYS A 172 -14.40 -6.45 23.22
N THR A 173 -13.89 -7.65 22.97
CA THR A 173 -13.11 -8.38 23.98
C THR A 173 -11.80 -7.67 24.34
N GLN A 174 -11.31 -6.83 23.44
CA GLN A 174 -10.10 -6.01 23.64
C GLN A 174 -10.41 -4.61 24.20
N GLY A 175 -11.69 -4.30 24.51
CA GLY A 175 -12.10 -3.02 25.09
C GLY A 175 -12.37 -1.91 24.07
N TYR A 176 -12.54 -2.23 22.80
CA TYR A 176 -12.84 -1.27 21.73
C TYR A 176 -14.30 -1.39 21.28
N ASP A 177 -14.90 -0.29 20.85
CA ASP A 177 -16.28 -0.25 20.35
C ASP A 177 -16.43 -0.97 19.00
N ASN A 178 -15.40 -0.94 18.16
CA ASN A 178 -15.36 -1.57 16.85
C ASN A 178 -13.93 -1.97 16.43
N PHE A 179 -13.83 -2.82 15.42
CA PHE A 179 -12.55 -3.36 14.97
C PHE A 179 -11.70 -2.35 14.19
N PHE A 180 -12.30 -1.36 13.54
CA PHE A 180 -11.54 -0.33 12.82
C PHE A 180 -10.69 0.49 13.80
N ASP A 181 -11.28 0.95 14.89
CA ASP A 181 -10.57 1.73 15.93
C ASP A 181 -9.54 0.86 16.67
N TYR A 182 -9.86 -0.43 16.94
CA TYR A 182 -8.90 -1.41 17.45
C TYR A 182 -7.68 -1.53 16.54
N GLN A 183 -7.91 -1.77 15.24
CA GLN A 183 -6.85 -1.99 14.26
C GLN A 183 -5.99 -0.73 14.08
N LEU A 184 -6.61 0.45 14.00
CA LEU A 184 -5.87 1.71 13.93
C LEU A 184 -4.93 1.88 15.12
N LYS A 185 -5.43 1.61 16.34
CA LYS A 185 -4.65 1.86 17.56
C LYS A 185 -3.61 0.78 17.83
N GLU A 186 -3.98 -0.49 17.67
CA GLU A 186 -3.13 -1.61 18.09
C GLU A 186 -2.16 -2.07 16.99
N GLU A 187 -2.48 -1.84 15.71
CA GLU A 187 -1.62 -2.25 14.60
C GLU A 187 -0.80 -1.10 14.03
N TYR A 188 -1.42 0.08 13.91
CA TYR A 188 -0.80 1.22 13.23
C TYR A 188 -0.43 2.38 14.17
N ASP A 189 -0.78 2.30 15.46
CA ASP A 189 -0.65 3.38 16.45
C ASP A 189 -1.22 4.73 15.99
N VAL A 190 -2.34 4.68 15.27
CA VAL A 190 -3.04 5.86 14.73
C VAL A 190 -4.28 6.14 15.55
N ASP A 191 -4.47 7.40 15.93
CA ASP A 191 -5.68 7.86 16.58
C ASP A 191 -6.81 8.03 15.55
N ALA A 192 -8.00 7.47 15.85
CA ALA A 192 -9.15 7.47 14.93
C ALA A 192 -9.75 8.87 14.70
N ASP A 193 -9.72 9.74 15.72
CA ASP A 193 -10.21 11.11 15.60
C ASP A 193 -9.23 11.98 14.81
N TYR A 194 -7.92 11.79 15.04
CA TYR A 194 -6.87 12.40 14.25
C TYR A 194 -6.98 12.03 12.76
N LEU A 195 -7.11 10.73 12.45
CA LEU A 195 -7.32 10.28 11.07
C LEU A 195 -8.57 10.92 10.46
N THR A 196 -9.67 10.96 11.21
CA THR A 196 -10.93 11.55 10.75
C THR A 196 -10.76 13.04 10.42
N HIS A 197 -10.01 13.77 11.26
CA HIS A 197 -9.69 15.17 11.01
C HIS A 197 -8.86 15.36 9.72
N LEU A 198 -7.82 14.56 9.54
CA LEU A 198 -7.00 14.59 8.32
C LEU A 198 -7.80 14.30 7.05
N LEU A 199 -8.67 13.27 7.09
CA LEU A 199 -9.54 12.92 5.95
C LEU A 199 -10.45 14.09 5.58
N HIS A 200 -11.05 14.74 6.57
CA HIS A 200 -11.92 15.90 6.35
C HIS A 200 -11.16 17.10 5.81
N GLU A 201 -10.01 17.43 6.40
CA GLU A 201 -9.19 18.57 6.00
C GLU A 201 -8.73 18.43 4.54
N VAL A 202 -8.18 17.27 4.17
CA VAL A 202 -7.71 17.02 2.80
C VAL A 202 -8.87 17.04 1.81
N TYR A 203 -10.01 16.40 2.16
CA TYR A 203 -11.19 16.39 1.30
C TYR A 203 -11.71 17.82 1.03
N GLU A 204 -11.91 18.64 2.05
CA GLU A 204 -12.44 20.01 1.89
C GLU A 204 -11.47 20.89 1.09
N ASN A 205 -10.15 20.73 1.25
CA ASN A 205 -9.17 21.48 0.45
C ASN A 205 -9.10 21.04 -1.01
N ALA A 206 -9.34 19.76 -1.31
CA ALA A 206 -9.30 19.21 -2.67
C ALA A 206 -10.66 19.25 -3.39
N LYS A 207 -11.75 19.51 -2.70
CA LYS A 207 -13.13 19.30 -3.14
C LYS A 207 -13.48 19.99 -4.48
N GLU A 208 -13.19 21.29 -4.63
CA GLU A 208 -13.52 22.00 -5.86
C GLU A 208 -12.64 21.58 -7.02
N LEU A 209 -11.34 21.35 -6.79
CA LEU A 209 -10.43 20.83 -7.80
C LEU A 209 -10.89 19.45 -8.27
N ASN A 210 -11.22 18.58 -7.32
CA ASN A 210 -11.72 17.24 -7.61
C ASN A 210 -13.02 17.26 -8.43
N LYS A 211 -13.97 18.12 -8.05
CA LYS A 211 -15.22 18.29 -8.78
C LYS A 211 -15.01 18.71 -10.23
N ASN A 212 -14.10 19.66 -10.47
CA ASN A 212 -13.77 20.11 -11.82
C ASN A 212 -13.15 18.98 -12.66
N PHE A 213 -12.17 18.26 -12.11
CA PHE A 213 -11.56 17.11 -12.80
C PHE A 213 -12.54 15.98 -13.08
N GLN A 214 -13.46 15.73 -12.14
CA GLN A 214 -14.51 14.72 -12.36
C GLN A 214 -15.47 15.12 -13.47
N GLN A 215 -15.82 16.40 -13.53
CA GLN A 215 -16.70 16.91 -14.59
C GLN A 215 -16.00 16.84 -15.96
N GLU A 216 -14.74 17.30 -16.07
CA GLU A 216 -13.94 17.18 -17.28
C GLU A 216 -13.85 15.73 -17.78
N ASN A 217 -13.50 14.79 -16.88
CA ASN A 217 -13.40 13.37 -17.20
C ASN A 217 -14.74 12.78 -17.68
N LYS A 218 -15.87 13.20 -17.08
CA LYS A 218 -17.20 12.78 -17.55
C LYS A 218 -17.52 13.30 -18.93
N GLU A 219 -17.17 14.54 -19.24
CA GLU A 219 -17.42 15.15 -20.54
C GLU A 219 -16.57 14.49 -21.63
N GLU A 220 -15.30 14.19 -21.34
CA GLU A 220 -14.42 13.49 -22.26
C GLU A 220 -14.92 12.05 -22.54
N LEU A 221 -15.29 11.30 -21.51
CA LEU A 221 -15.84 9.95 -21.66
C LEU A 221 -17.19 9.96 -22.39
N ALA A 222 -18.08 10.90 -22.06
CA ALA A 222 -19.36 11.04 -22.73
C ALA A 222 -19.18 11.33 -24.24
N LYS A 223 -18.22 12.20 -24.60
CA LYS A 223 -17.85 12.49 -25.98
C LYS A 223 -17.29 11.25 -26.68
N GLU A 224 -16.40 10.51 -26.03
CA GLU A 224 -15.82 9.28 -26.59
C GLU A 224 -16.87 8.23 -26.94
N TYR A 225 -17.86 8.06 -26.04
CA TYR A 225 -18.94 7.09 -26.25
C TYR A 225 -20.16 7.63 -27.02
N GLY A 226 -20.20 8.91 -27.34
CA GLY A 226 -21.34 9.53 -28.04
C GLY A 226 -22.64 9.56 -27.23
N ILE A 227 -22.55 9.66 -25.89
CA ILE A 227 -23.68 9.69 -24.95
C ILE A 227 -23.65 10.96 -24.10
N LYS A 228 -24.70 11.21 -23.31
CA LYS A 228 -24.67 12.31 -22.32
C LYS A 228 -23.86 11.89 -21.08
N SER A 229 -23.20 12.85 -20.44
CA SER A 229 -22.45 12.60 -19.19
C SER A 229 -23.31 12.03 -18.07
N THR A 230 -24.62 12.30 -18.06
CA THR A 230 -25.61 11.71 -17.13
C THR A 230 -25.93 10.25 -17.39
N GLU A 231 -25.59 9.74 -18.58
CA GLU A 231 -25.84 8.33 -18.99
C GLU A 231 -24.63 7.43 -18.74
N LEU A 232 -23.51 8.01 -18.28
CA LEU A 232 -22.32 7.23 -17.93
C LEU A 232 -22.63 6.26 -16.79
N LYS A 233 -22.23 5.00 -16.99
CA LYS A 233 -22.30 3.90 -16.02
C LYS A 233 -20.91 3.50 -15.55
N ALA A 234 -20.79 2.69 -14.51
CA ALA A 234 -19.52 2.26 -13.94
C ALA A 234 -18.55 1.68 -14.98
N TYR A 235 -19.04 0.91 -15.94
CA TYR A 235 -18.22 0.29 -17.00
C TYR A 235 -17.71 1.26 -18.08
N HIS A 236 -18.18 2.51 -18.13
CA HIS A 236 -17.64 3.53 -19.01
C HIS A 236 -16.33 4.15 -18.49
N TYR A 237 -16.12 4.10 -17.17
CA TYR A 237 -14.92 4.68 -16.56
C TYR A 237 -13.71 3.75 -16.66
N GLY A 238 -12.51 4.32 -16.51
CA GLY A 238 -11.24 3.60 -16.56
C GLY A 238 -10.69 3.42 -17.98
N LEU A 239 -11.41 3.88 -19.02
CA LEU A 239 -10.87 3.92 -20.37
C LEU A 239 -9.69 4.89 -20.44
N LEU A 240 -8.58 4.43 -20.99
CA LEU A 240 -7.42 5.26 -21.30
C LEU A 240 -7.72 6.06 -22.58
N LEU A 241 -8.14 7.31 -22.39
CA LEU A 241 -8.50 8.21 -23.50
C LEU A 241 -7.29 8.63 -24.34
N ASP A 242 -7.51 9.04 -25.58
CA ASP A 242 -6.45 9.50 -26.48
C ASP A 242 -5.76 10.79 -25.97
N SER A 243 -6.48 11.58 -25.16
CA SER A 243 -5.93 12.75 -24.46
C SER A 243 -4.95 12.39 -23.33
N ASN A 244 -4.97 11.15 -22.83
CA ASN A 244 -4.13 10.73 -21.71
C ASN A 244 -2.66 10.55 -22.15
N PRO A 245 -1.70 11.29 -21.56
CA PRO A 245 -0.30 11.24 -21.96
C PRO A 245 0.37 9.87 -21.72
N VAL A 246 -0.20 9.00 -20.88
CA VAL A 246 0.27 7.63 -20.67
C VAL A 246 0.26 6.81 -21.97
N LYS A 247 -0.67 7.08 -22.90
CA LYS A 247 -0.68 6.42 -24.22
C LYS A 247 0.60 6.69 -25.02
N ASP A 248 1.10 7.90 -24.98
CA ASP A 248 2.31 8.27 -25.70
C ASP A 248 3.54 7.57 -25.08
N VAL A 249 3.60 7.45 -23.76
CA VAL A 249 4.65 6.67 -23.09
C VAL A 249 4.57 5.21 -23.51
N ASN A 250 3.38 4.60 -23.45
CA ASN A 250 3.18 3.20 -23.86
C ASN A 250 3.57 2.96 -25.33
N ALA A 251 3.29 3.91 -26.21
CA ALA A 251 3.63 3.82 -27.63
C ALA A 251 5.15 3.93 -27.88
N ASN A 252 5.89 4.61 -27.01
CA ASN A 252 7.31 4.88 -27.18
C ASN A 252 8.23 3.93 -26.38
N LEU A 253 7.74 3.26 -25.35
CA LEU A 253 8.47 2.18 -24.68
C LEU A 253 8.46 0.93 -25.56
N LYS A 254 9.60 0.59 -26.18
CA LYS A 254 9.71 -0.49 -27.17
C LYS A 254 9.99 -1.85 -26.55
N THR A 255 10.73 -1.87 -25.44
CA THR A 255 11.09 -3.11 -24.75
C THR A 255 10.95 -2.95 -23.23
N LYS A 256 10.79 -4.07 -22.54
CA LYS A 256 10.76 -4.12 -21.08
C LYS A 256 12.13 -3.80 -20.46
N GLU A 257 13.22 -4.09 -21.16
CA GLU A 257 14.57 -3.73 -20.76
C GLU A 257 14.77 -2.21 -20.74
N GLN A 258 14.14 -1.49 -21.68
CA GLN A 258 14.14 -0.02 -21.68
C GLN A 258 13.48 0.54 -20.41
N VAL A 259 12.40 -0.07 -19.92
CA VAL A 259 11.78 0.31 -18.63
C VAL A 259 12.79 0.23 -17.49
N VAL A 260 13.55 -0.87 -17.43
CA VAL A 260 14.58 -1.08 -16.39
C VAL A 260 15.69 -0.03 -16.48
N GLU A 261 16.17 0.24 -17.69
CA GLU A 261 17.23 1.22 -17.92
C GLU A 261 16.78 2.64 -17.50
N ILE A 262 15.58 3.05 -17.88
CA ILE A 262 15.02 4.37 -17.52
C ILE A 262 14.92 4.50 -15.99
N SER A 263 14.38 3.49 -15.32
CA SER A 263 14.25 3.48 -13.85
C SER A 263 15.63 3.61 -13.18
N LYS A 264 16.60 2.79 -13.57
CA LYS A 264 17.97 2.84 -13.02
C LYS A 264 18.64 4.20 -13.25
N ASN A 265 18.48 4.78 -14.44
CA ASN A 265 19.02 6.10 -14.77
C ASN A 265 18.38 7.20 -13.92
N ALA A 266 17.06 7.14 -13.67
CA ALA A 266 16.38 8.10 -12.80
C ALA A 266 16.97 8.07 -11.37
N TYR A 267 17.20 6.88 -10.81
CA TYR A 267 17.82 6.71 -9.49
C TYR A 267 19.28 7.17 -9.48
N LYS A 268 20.05 6.84 -10.51
CA LYS A 268 21.46 7.27 -10.65
C LYS A 268 21.60 8.78 -10.69
N ASN A 269 20.66 9.48 -11.31
CA ASN A 269 20.63 10.94 -11.32
C ASN A 269 20.40 11.55 -9.94
N MET A 270 19.75 10.81 -9.04
CA MET A 270 19.54 11.17 -7.64
C MET A 270 20.70 10.72 -6.72
N GLY A 271 21.67 9.96 -7.23
CA GLY A 271 22.82 9.45 -6.48
C GLY A 271 22.68 8.01 -5.98
N PHE A 272 21.59 7.30 -6.30
CA PHE A 272 21.44 5.87 -6.01
C PHE A 272 21.99 5.04 -7.17
N ASP A 273 23.08 4.33 -6.97
CA ASP A 273 23.67 3.45 -7.99
C ASP A 273 23.12 2.01 -7.85
N ILE A 274 21.91 1.81 -8.40
CA ILE A 274 21.17 0.55 -8.28
C ILE A 274 22.00 -0.68 -8.72
N ASP A 275 22.90 -0.53 -9.71
CA ASP A 275 23.72 -1.64 -10.20
C ASP A 275 24.81 -2.06 -9.20
N ASN A 276 25.20 -1.18 -8.28
CA ASN A 276 26.21 -1.43 -7.25
C ASN A 276 25.61 -1.58 -5.84
N MET A 277 24.28 -1.46 -5.70
CA MET A 277 23.57 -1.76 -4.46
C MET A 277 23.22 -3.25 -4.40
N ASN A 278 23.09 -3.81 -3.19
CA ASN A 278 22.70 -5.20 -3.02
C ASN A 278 21.17 -5.39 -3.23
N ILE A 279 20.75 -5.20 -4.49
CA ILE A 279 19.36 -5.36 -4.93
C ILE A 279 19.29 -6.47 -5.97
N THR A 280 18.53 -7.53 -5.65
CA THR A 280 18.24 -8.60 -6.62
C THR A 280 16.97 -8.28 -7.38
N LEU A 281 17.04 -8.31 -8.72
CA LEU A 281 15.93 -7.98 -9.60
C LEU A 281 15.42 -9.21 -10.37
N ASP A 282 14.22 -9.66 -10.04
CA ASP A 282 13.47 -10.68 -10.80
C ASP A 282 12.23 -10.00 -11.41
N LEU A 283 12.37 -9.47 -12.61
CA LEU A 283 11.48 -8.45 -13.16
C LEU A 283 10.51 -8.94 -14.23
N PHE A 284 10.69 -10.16 -14.78
CA PHE A 284 9.92 -10.54 -15.96
C PHE A 284 9.04 -11.78 -15.71
N PRO A 285 7.86 -11.85 -16.37
CA PRO A 285 6.94 -12.95 -16.18
C PRO A 285 7.52 -14.26 -16.69
N ARG A 286 7.27 -15.33 -15.95
CA ARG A 286 7.54 -16.72 -16.34
C ARG A 286 6.58 -17.68 -15.64
N LYS A 287 6.59 -18.93 -16.06
CA LYS A 287 5.78 -20.00 -15.44
C LYS A 287 6.13 -20.13 -13.95
N ASN A 288 5.15 -20.42 -13.14
CA ASN A 288 5.21 -20.60 -11.68
C ASN A 288 5.62 -19.36 -10.86
N LYS A 289 5.90 -18.24 -11.47
CA LYS A 289 6.19 -17.00 -10.74
C LYS A 289 4.91 -16.33 -10.24
N ASN A 290 4.94 -15.76 -9.04
CA ASN A 290 3.82 -14.97 -8.52
C ASN A 290 3.53 -13.80 -9.47
N THR A 291 2.25 -13.48 -9.65
CA THR A 291 1.78 -12.47 -10.61
C THR A 291 1.82 -11.04 -10.07
N HIS A 292 1.97 -10.86 -8.78
CA HIS A 292 2.09 -9.53 -8.15
C HIS A 292 3.56 -9.07 -8.16
N GLY A 293 3.75 -7.76 -8.10
CA GLY A 293 5.06 -7.14 -7.91
C GLY A 293 5.17 -6.61 -6.49
N PHE A 294 6.31 -6.81 -5.84
CA PHE A 294 6.63 -6.24 -4.53
C PHE A 294 8.12 -6.34 -4.22
N CYS A 295 8.56 -5.49 -3.31
CA CYS A 295 9.87 -5.53 -2.72
C CYS A 295 9.89 -6.52 -1.53
N PHE A 296 10.93 -7.35 -1.46
CA PHE A 296 11.29 -8.14 -0.29
C PHE A 296 12.42 -7.45 0.45
N GLU A 297 12.16 -7.06 1.66
CA GLU A 297 13.14 -6.51 2.59
C GLU A 297 13.83 -7.66 3.34
N ILE A 298 14.71 -8.39 2.66
CA ILE A 298 15.32 -9.64 3.17
C ILE A 298 16.11 -9.39 4.46
N GLU A 299 16.97 -8.37 4.45
CA GLU A 299 17.71 -7.94 5.64
C GLU A 299 17.96 -6.43 5.59
N ALA A 300 17.43 -5.71 6.55
CA ALA A 300 17.53 -4.26 6.63
C ALA A 300 19.00 -3.78 6.61
N GLY A 301 19.29 -2.81 5.76
CA GLY A 301 20.62 -2.28 5.51
C GLY A 301 21.54 -3.19 4.69
N LYS A 302 21.08 -4.38 4.24
CA LYS A 302 21.99 -5.36 3.61
C LYS A 302 21.48 -6.01 2.33
N ASP A 303 20.20 -6.44 2.25
CA ASP A 303 19.67 -7.19 1.12
C ASP A 303 18.20 -6.80 0.86
N SER A 304 17.92 -6.38 -0.36
CA SER A 304 16.57 -6.13 -0.85
C SER A 304 16.38 -6.79 -2.21
N ARG A 305 15.17 -7.29 -2.47
CA ARG A 305 14.88 -8.00 -3.73
C ARG A 305 13.54 -7.57 -4.29
N ILE A 306 13.47 -7.40 -5.60
CA ILE A 306 12.23 -7.06 -6.31
C ILE A 306 11.76 -8.23 -7.15
N LEU A 307 10.54 -8.67 -6.90
CA LEU A 307 9.78 -9.51 -7.79
C LEU A 307 8.77 -8.64 -8.54
N ALA A 308 8.78 -8.66 -9.88
CA ALA A 308 7.80 -7.96 -10.70
C ALA A 308 7.51 -8.72 -11.99
N ASN A 309 6.46 -8.33 -12.72
CA ASN A 309 6.10 -8.91 -14.00
C ASN A 309 5.96 -7.79 -15.05
N LEU A 310 7.08 -7.10 -15.30
CA LEU A 310 7.12 -5.91 -16.12
C LEU A 310 6.84 -6.19 -17.60
N THR A 311 6.17 -5.24 -18.21
CA THR A 311 5.98 -5.11 -19.65
C THR A 311 6.51 -3.76 -20.11
N ASN A 312 6.42 -3.44 -21.40
CA ASN A 312 6.89 -2.18 -21.96
C ASN A 312 5.82 -1.09 -21.89
N ASN A 313 5.43 -0.69 -20.70
CA ASN A 313 4.41 0.36 -20.50
C ASN A 313 4.72 1.27 -19.30
N ALA A 314 3.99 2.38 -19.23
CA ALA A 314 4.15 3.39 -18.18
C ALA A 314 3.87 2.84 -16.76
N LEU A 315 2.89 1.92 -16.63
CA LEU A 315 2.59 1.27 -15.35
C LEU A 315 3.79 0.46 -14.84
N SER A 316 4.49 -0.27 -15.75
CA SER A 316 5.69 -1.01 -15.37
C SER A 316 6.84 -0.08 -14.97
N LEU A 317 6.95 1.10 -15.59
CA LEU A 317 7.93 2.11 -15.20
C LEU A 317 7.64 2.67 -13.80
N ASP A 318 6.37 3.02 -13.55
CA ASP A 318 5.90 3.46 -12.23
C ASP A 318 6.13 2.39 -11.16
N THR A 319 5.70 1.15 -11.43
CA THR A 319 5.90 0.01 -10.52
C THR A 319 7.38 -0.18 -10.18
N LEU A 320 8.27 -0.22 -11.17
CA LEU A 320 9.68 -0.45 -10.87
C LEU A 320 10.30 0.72 -10.11
N CYS A 321 9.94 1.96 -10.43
CA CYS A 321 10.39 3.12 -9.66
C CYS A 321 9.88 3.05 -8.21
N HIS A 322 8.63 2.64 -7.99
CA HIS A 322 8.03 2.47 -6.67
C HIS A 322 8.75 1.38 -5.85
N GLU A 323 8.90 0.17 -6.40
CA GLU A 323 9.54 -0.95 -5.70
C GLU A 323 11.03 -0.68 -5.39
N LEU A 324 11.73 0.01 -6.28
CA LEU A 324 13.09 0.49 -6.00
C LEU A 324 13.12 1.50 -4.84
N GLY A 325 12.04 2.26 -4.64
CA GLY A 325 11.88 3.16 -3.49
C GLY A 325 11.94 2.43 -2.16
N HIS A 326 11.22 1.33 -2.04
CA HIS A 326 11.30 0.44 -0.88
C HIS A 326 12.73 -0.10 -0.69
N CYS A 327 13.36 -0.58 -1.78
CA CYS A 327 14.72 -1.12 -1.70
C CYS A 327 15.74 -0.11 -1.20
N VAL A 328 15.76 1.11 -1.74
CA VAL A 328 16.75 2.13 -1.31
C VAL A 328 16.51 2.60 0.11
N TYR A 329 15.25 2.62 0.58
CA TYR A 329 14.94 2.92 1.96
C TYR A 329 15.46 1.80 2.88
N ASN A 330 15.10 0.55 2.62
CA ASN A 330 15.54 -0.60 3.40
C ASN A 330 17.07 -0.69 3.47
N LEU A 331 17.78 -0.49 2.36
CA LEU A 331 19.25 -0.52 2.31
C LEU A 331 19.89 0.70 2.98
N GLY A 332 19.17 1.80 3.18
CA GLY A 332 19.62 2.99 3.88
C GLY A 332 19.56 2.87 5.41
N ILE A 333 18.90 1.87 5.95
CA ILE A 333 18.78 1.65 7.40
C ILE A 333 20.14 1.29 8.01
N ASP A 334 20.48 1.90 9.15
CA ASP A 334 21.74 1.63 9.83
C ASP A 334 21.75 0.20 10.41
N THR A 335 22.70 -0.60 9.94
CA THR A 335 22.88 -1.99 10.43
C THR A 335 23.29 -2.09 11.90
N ALA A 336 23.75 -0.99 12.51
CA ALA A 336 24.11 -0.93 13.92
C ALA A 336 22.90 -0.81 14.88
N LEU A 337 21.70 -0.48 14.35
CA LEU A 337 20.48 -0.40 15.15
C LEU A 337 20.18 -1.75 15.82
N PRO A 338 19.51 -1.76 16.99
CA PRO A 338 18.89 -2.95 17.56
C PRO A 338 17.94 -3.60 16.55
N TYR A 339 17.79 -4.92 16.61
CA TYR A 339 17.06 -5.68 15.58
C TYR A 339 15.62 -5.17 15.38
N LEU A 340 14.86 -4.92 16.46
CA LEU A 340 13.49 -4.44 16.36
C LEU A 340 13.35 -2.97 15.89
N ASP A 341 14.44 -2.26 15.77
CA ASP A 341 14.47 -0.87 15.28
C ASP A 341 14.79 -0.79 13.78
N LYS A 342 15.05 -1.93 13.12
CA LYS A 342 15.45 -2.02 11.72
C LYS A 342 14.28 -2.09 10.73
N GLY A 343 13.07 -1.93 11.21
CA GLY A 343 11.88 -1.89 10.36
C GLY A 343 11.63 -0.53 9.72
N THR A 344 10.51 -0.45 9.01
CA THR A 344 9.91 0.79 8.49
C THR A 344 8.42 0.79 8.74
N THR A 345 7.84 1.91 9.19
CA THR A 345 6.38 1.97 9.31
C THR A 345 5.72 1.91 7.94
N PRO A 346 4.54 1.25 7.80
CA PRO A 346 3.86 1.12 6.52
C PRO A 346 3.61 2.47 5.81
N ALA A 347 3.24 3.52 6.54
CA ALA A 347 2.98 4.82 5.93
C ALA A 347 4.27 5.51 5.44
N MET A 348 5.39 5.37 6.18
CA MET A 348 6.66 5.97 5.78
C MET A 348 7.28 5.24 4.57
N THR A 349 7.32 3.90 4.57
CA THR A 349 7.87 3.15 3.44
C THR A 349 7.06 3.39 2.17
N GLU A 350 5.74 3.42 2.27
CA GLU A 350 4.86 3.78 1.15
C GLU A 350 5.07 5.23 0.68
N ALA A 351 5.29 6.19 1.60
CA ALA A 351 5.54 7.58 1.23
C ALA A 351 6.80 7.73 0.38
N ILE A 352 7.88 7.03 0.73
CA ILE A 352 9.13 7.01 -0.03
C ILE A 352 8.92 6.30 -1.37
N ALA A 353 8.30 5.12 -1.37
CA ALA A 353 8.02 4.36 -2.59
C ALA A 353 7.14 5.15 -3.57
N MET A 354 6.07 5.80 -3.09
CA MET A 354 5.21 6.66 -3.91
C MET A 354 5.95 7.89 -4.43
N MET A 355 6.82 8.51 -3.63
CA MET A 355 7.66 9.64 -4.07
C MET A 355 8.58 9.21 -5.22
N MET A 356 9.12 8.00 -5.14
CA MET A 356 9.99 7.43 -6.17
C MET A 356 9.18 6.92 -7.39
N GLY A 357 7.96 6.40 -7.20
CA GLY A 357 7.04 6.07 -8.29
C GLY A 357 6.71 7.29 -9.16
N ASP A 358 6.54 8.46 -8.54
CA ASP A 358 6.31 9.72 -9.27
C ASP A 358 7.43 10.05 -10.28
N LEU A 359 8.64 9.45 -10.18
CA LEU A 359 9.72 9.60 -11.15
C LEU A 359 9.28 9.21 -12.57
N ALA A 360 8.44 8.18 -12.68
CA ALA A 360 7.92 7.69 -13.96
C ALA A 360 7.12 8.74 -14.76
N GLN A 361 6.72 9.84 -14.13
CA GLN A 361 5.95 10.92 -14.73
C GLN A 361 6.71 12.26 -14.78
N ARG A 362 7.97 12.27 -14.35
CA ARG A 362 8.78 13.50 -14.31
C ARG A 362 9.36 13.83 -15.69
N GLU A 363 9.38 15.14 -15.99
CA GLU A 363 9.88 15.66 -17.28
C GLU A 363 11.29 15.15 -17.61
N ASN A 364 12.23 15.24 -16.68
CA ASN A 364 13.61 14.83 -16.89
C ASN A 364 13.77 13.32 -17.10
N VAL A 365 12.85 12.49 -16.62
CA VAL A 365 12.85 11.04 -16.84
C VAL A 365 12.25 10.68 -18.20
N LEU A 366 11.19 11.36 -18.60
CA LEU A 366 10.47 11.11 -19.84
C LEU A 366 11.03 11.89 -21.05
N LYS A 367 11.94 12.83 -20.83
CA LYS A 367 12.58 13.61 -21.89
C LYS A 367 13.32 12.71 -22.87
N GLY A 368 13.03 12.86 -24.16
CA GLY A 368 13.57 12.00 -25.22
C GLY A 368 12.78 10.70 -25.45
N ILE A 369 11.80 10.39 -24.59
CA ILE A 369 10.86 9.27 -24.75
C ILE A 369 9.58 9.79 -25.41
N VAL A 370 9.08 10.93 -24.94
CA VAL A 370 7.86 11.57 -25.45
C VAL A 370 8.14 13.01 -25.90
N SER A 371 7.20 13.61 -26.63
CA SER A 371 7.29 14.99 -27.09
C SER A 371 7.16 16.00 -25.93
N ASP A 372 7.65 17.24 -26.15
CA ASP A 372 7.48 18.34 -25.18
C ASP A 372 5.99 18.65 -24.92
N GLU A 373 5.14 18.49 -25.94
CA GLU A 373 3.69 18.62 -25.79
C GLU A 373 3.13 17.57 -24.82
N THR A 374 3.57 16.33 -24.93
CA THR A 374 3.19 15.25 -24.01
C THR A 374 3.70 15.49 -22.59
N LEU A 375 4.94 15.99 -22.43
CA LEU A 375 5.47 16.39 -21.13
C LEU A 375 4.62 17.48 -20.47
N GLN A 376 4.15 18.46 -21.23
CA GLN A 376 3.25 19.50 -20.70
C GLN A 376 1.89 18.92 -20.29
N ARG A 377 1.36 17.93 -21.03
CA ARG A 377 0.13 17.22 -20.64
C ARG A 377 0.31 16.46 -19.31
N PHE A 378 1.45 15.80 -19.10
CA PHE A 378 1.75 15.14 -17.81
C PHE A 378 1.71 16.11 -16.63
N LYS A 379 2.28 17.30 -16.75
CA LYS A 379 2.23 18.31 -15.67
C LYS A 379 0.80 18.66 -15.26
N ASN A 380 -0.12 18.70 -16.20
CA ASN A 380 -1.53 18.98 -15.95
C ASN A 380 -2.25 17.74 -15.36
N ASP A 381 -1.85 16.53 -15.77
CA ASP A 381 -2.51 15.28 -15.36
C ASP A 381 -2.04 14.77 -13.99
N LEU A 382 -0.86 15.15 -13.52
CA LEU A 382 -0.34 14.78 -12.20
C LEU A 382 -1.31 15.17 -11.07
N LYS A 383 -1.79 16.42 -11.05
CA LYS A 383 -2.75 16.89 -10.04
C LYS A 383 -4.08 16.13 -10.13
N LYS A 384 -4.54 15.81 -11.35
CA LYS A 384 -5.76 15.01 -11.57
C LYS A 384 -5.60 13.60 -11.02
N SER A 385 -4.46 12.97 -11.27
CA SER A 385 -4.14 11.63 -10.77
C SER A 385 -4.05 11.59 -9.26
N GLU A 386 -3.36 12.53 -8.65
CA GLU A 386 -3.25 12.64 -7.19
C GLU A 386 -4.61 12.89 -6.53
N SER A 387 -5.41 13.80 -7.07
CA SER A 387 -6.78 14.05 -6.60
C SER A 387 -7.65 12.79 -6.69
N ARG A 388 -7.59 12.04 -7.80
CA ARG A 388 -8.32 10.77 -7.95
C ARG A 388 -7.90 9.74 -6.92
N PHE A 389 -6.59 9.59 -6.70
CA PHE A 389 -6.05 8.65 -5.71
C PHE A 389 -6.51 8.98 -4.29
N ILE A 390 -6.40 10.25 -3.89
CA ILE A 390 -6.83 10.74 -2.57
C ILE A 390 -8.32 10.46 -2.35
N ASN A 391 -9.18 10.85 -3.29
CA ASN A 391 -10.62 10.66 -3.13
C ASN A 391 -11.04 9.19 -3.13
N ARG A 392 -10.33 8.34 -3.89
CA ARG A 392 -10.52 6.88 -3.83
C ARG A 392 -10.08 6.31 -2.48
N SER A 393 -8.96 6.76 -1.94
CA SER A 393 -8.48 6.34 -0.61
C SER A 393 -9.46 6.75 0.48
N ILE A 394 -9.96 7.99 0.45
CA ILE A 394 -10.99 8.47 1.38
C ILE A 394 -12.26 7.62 1.28
N LEU A 395 -12.74 7.32 0.07
CA LEU A 395 -13.89 6.43 -0.14
C LEU A 395 -13.71 5.09 0.56
N ILE A 396 -12.56 4.43 0.35
CA ILE A 396 -12.28 3.10 0.89
C ILE A 396 -12.19 3.14 2.41
N ILE A 397 -11.48 4.11 2.98
CA ILE A 397 -11.32 4.27 4.43
C ILE A 397 -12.67 4.57 5.10
N VAL A 398 -13.43 5.52 4.56
CA VAL A 398 -14.72 5.92 5.15
C VAL A 398 -15.75 4.79 5.04
N PHE A 399 -15.78 4.07 3.90
CA PHE A 399 -16.65 2.90 3.77
C PHE A 399 -16.33 1.85 4.82
N GLU A 400 -15.07 1.50 4.98
CA GLU A 400 -14.63 0.50 5.95
C GLU A 400 -14.97 0.92 7.38
N LYS A 401 -14.63 2.16 7.77
CA LYS A 401 -14.96 2.75 9.07
C LYS A 401 -16.46 2.68 9.36
N GLU A 402 -17.31 3.10 8.42
CA GLU A 402 -18.76 3.11 8.59
C GLU A 402 -19.35 1.69 8.66
N MET A 403 -18.78 0.72 7.92
CA MET A 403 -19.18 -0.69 8.01
C MET A 403 -18.85 -1.30 9.38
N TYR A 404 -17.68 -1.01 9.96
CA TYR A 404 -17.34 -1.46 11.31
C TYR A 404 -18.19 -0.77 12.37
N LYS A 405 -18.48 0.53 12.21
CA LYS A 405 -19.35 1.28 13.12
C LYS A 405 -20.80 0.76 13.13
N ASN A 406 -21.33 0.38 11.97
CA ASN A 406 -22.65 -0.20 11.82
C ASN A 406 -22.66 -1.35 10.80
N SER A 407 -22.35 -2.55 11.27
CA SER A 407 -22.30 -3.75 10.43
C SER A 407 -23.66 -4.29 9.96
N ASN A 408 -24.77 -3.67 10.35
CA ASN A 408 -26.12 -4.06 9.94
C ASN A 408 -26.69 -3.21 8.80
N GLN A 409 -25.98 -2.15 8.38
CA GLN A 409 -26.41 -1.35 7.23
C GLN A 409 -26.19 -2.09 5.90
N ASN A 410 -26.85 -1.61 4.84
CA ASN A 410 -26.65 -2.18 3.51
C ASN A 410 -25.31 -1.70 2.90
N PRO A 411 -24.32 -2.58 2.73
CA PRO A 411 -22.98 -2.19 2.29
C PRO A 411 -22.98 -1.69 0.84
N SER A 412 -23.76 -2.28 -0.05
CA SER A 412 -23.80 -1.87 -1.47
C SER A 412 -24.42 -0.48 -1.63
N LYS A 413 -25.45 -0.16 -0.82
CA LYS A 413 -26.01 1.19 -0.81
C LYS A 413 -25.02 2.20 -0.21
N LEU A 414 -24.38 1.88 0.91
CA LEU A 414 -23.35 2.73 1.50
C LEU A 414 -22.21 3.01 0.51
N TRP A 415 -21.69 1.95 -0.13
CA TRP A 415 -20.65 2.09 -1.14
C TRP A 415 -21.07 2.99 -2.29
N HIS A 416 -22.25 2.79 -2.82
CA HIS A 416 -22.80 3.62 -3.90
C HIS A 416 -22.89 5.09 -3.51
N ASP A 417 -23.46 5.40 -2.33
CA ASP A 417 -23.62 6.77 -1.85
C ASP A 417 -22.25 7.47 -1.63
N LEU A 418 -21.30 6.78 -1.00
CA LEU A 418 -19.94 7.30 -0.79
C LEU A 418 -19.15 7.42 -2.10
N LYS A 419 -19.29 6.47 -3.03
CA LYS A 419 -18.68 6.51 -4.35
C LYS A 419 -19.17 7.72 -5.15
N CYS A 420 -20.46 8.01 -5.12
CA CYS A 420 -21.02 9.21 -5.73
C CYS A 420 -20.48 10.50 -5.09
N LEU A 421 -20.32 10.51 -3.77
CA LEU A 421 -19.81 11.66 -3.02
C LEU A 421 -18.35 11.95 -3.34
N TYR A 422 -17.47 10.96 -3.17
CA TYR A 422 -16.02 11.16 -3.25
C TYR A 422 -15.45 11.07 -4.67
N THR A 423 -16.03 10.25 -5.54
CA THR A 423 -15.50 10.05 -6.90
C THR A 423 -16.39 10.66 -7.99
N GLY A 424 -17.44 11.37 -7.63
CA GLY A 424 -18.31 12.08 -8.56
C GLY A 424 -19.08 11.18 -9.54
N LYS A 425 -19.20 9.88 -9.27
CA LYS A 425 -19.98 8.96 -10.11
C LYS A 425 -21.45 9.35 -10.15
N ASN A 426 -22.16 8.93 -11.18
CA ASN A 426 -23.58 9.25 -11.33
C ASN A 426 -24.44 8.46 -10.34
N LYS A 427 -25.42 9.11 -9.71
CA LYS A 427 -26.39 8.46 -8.81
C LYS A 427 -27.28 7.43 -9.53
N THR A 428 -27.30 7.46 -10.85
CA THR A 428 -28.05 6.51 -11.71
C THR A 428 -27.28 5.21 -11.99
N GLU A 429 -26.06 5.05 -11.43
CA GLU A 429 -25.34 3.78 -11.49
C GLU A 429 -26.04 2.71 -10.66
N ASP A 430 -25.83 1.43 -11.03
CA ASP A 430 -26.44 0.32 -10.32
C ASP A 430 -25.79 0.11 -8.95
N ILE A 431 -26.62 -0.18 -7.94
CA ILE A 431 -26.16 -0.57 -6.61
C ILE A 431 -25.77 -2.05 -6.67
N ASN A 432 -24.51 -2.34 -6.40
CA ASN A 432 -23.96 -3.69 -6.48
C ASN A 432 -22.84 -3.93 -5.45
N ASN A 433 -22.27 -5.13 -5.43
CA ASN A 433 -21.24 -5.54 -4.48
C ASN A 433 -19.80 -5.26 -4.99
N GLU A 434 -19.58 -4.20 -5.79
CA GLU A 434 -18.23 -3.80 -6.22
C GLU A 434 -17.28 -3.60 -5.03
N TRP A 435 -17.76 -3.11 -3.89
CA TRP A 435 -16.98 -2.92 -2.67
C TRP A 435 -16.28 -4.21 -2.21
N ALA A 436 -16.93 -5.37 -2.36
CA ALA A 436 -16.39 -6.65 -1.94
C ALA A 436 -15.22 -7.14 -2.81
N THR A 437 -14.97 -6.51 -3.96
CA THR A 437 -13.80 -6.81 -4.81
C THR A 437 -12.50 -6.17 -4.32
N ILE A 438 -12.54 -5.35 -3.25
CA ILE A 438 -11.36 -4.71 -2.67
C ILE A 438 -10.71 -5.69 -1.69
N PRO A 439 -9.52 -6.23 -2.02
CA PRO A 439 -8.92 -7.32 -1.25
C PRO A 439 -8.54 -6.91 0.18
N HIS A 440 -8.25 -5.63 0.41
CA HIS A 440 -7.81 -5.13 1.72
C HIS A 440 -8.86 -5.33 2.83
N TYR A 441 -10.15 -5.26 2.53
CA TYR A 441 -11.18 -5.53 3.53
C TYR A 441 -11.12 -6.94 4.10
N LEU A 442 -10.57 -7.88 3.32
CA LEU A 442 -10.33 -9.25 3.77
C LEU A 442 -8.97 -9.38 4.45
N SER A 443 -7.89 -9.03 3.73
CA SER A 443 -6.52 -9.41 4.09
C SER A 443 -5.79 -8.39 4.96
N HIS A 444 -6.10 -7.09 4.85
CA HIS A 444 -5.39 -6.00 5.52
C HIS A 444 -6.38 -4.91 5.98
N PRO A 445 -7.20 -5.20 7.01
CA PRO A 445 -8.21 -4.25 7.49
C PRO A 445 -7.57 -2.95 7.98
N ALA A 446 -8.24 -1.84 7.70
CA ALA A 446 -7.80 -0.48 7.99
C ALA A 446 -6.48 -0.04 7.32
N TYR A 447 -5.91 -0.83 6.38
CA TYR A 447 -4.61 -0.53 5.78
C TYR A 447 -4.62 0.71 4.88
N TYR A 448 -5.73 1.03 4.22
CA TYR A 448 -5.79 2.15 3.27
C TYR A 448 -5.45 3.52 3.88
N GLN A 449 -5.56 3.67 5.20
CA GLN A 449 -5.10 4.88 5.87
C GLN A 449 -3.57 5.07 5.73
N ASN A 450 -2.78 3.99 5.60
CA ASN A 450 -1.34 4.10 5.35
C ASN A 450 -1.06 4.75 3.99
N TYR A 451 -1.75 4.36 2.92
CA TYR A 451 -1.64 5.02 1.61
C TYR A 451 -2.07 6.49 1.65
N PHE A 452 -3.14 6.79 2.39
CA PHE A 452 -3.60 8.16 2.55
C PHE A 452 -2.59 9.02 3.33
N ARG A 453 -2.09 8.52 4.46
CA ARG A 453 -1.04 9.18 5.25
C ARG A 453 0.27 9.28 4.49
N ALA A 454 0.64 8.24 3.75
CA ALA A 454 1.81 8.23 2.88
C ALA A 454 1.80 9.38 1.86
N ASN A 455 0.64 9.73 1.29
CA ASN A 455 0.54 10.91 0.42
C ASN A 455 0.84 12.22 1.15
N ILE A 456 0.37 12.35 2.39
CA ILE A 456 0.64 13.54 3.22
C ILE A 456 2.13 13.63 3.54
N ILE A 457 2.72 12.50 3.99
CA ILE A 457 4.15 12.38 4.32
C ILE A 457 5.00 12.67 3.07
N LYS A 458 4.68 12.02 1.95
CA LYS A 458 5.32 12.23 0.64
C LYS A 458 5.37 13.72 0.27
N ALA A 459 4.23 14.40 0.33
CA ALA A 459 4.13 15.81 -0.03
C ALA A 459 4.99 16.69 0.87
N GLN A 460 5.01 16.43 2.19
CA GLN A 460 5.80 17.18 3.15
C GLN A 460 7.31 16.94 2.96
N ILE A 461 7.72 15.68 2.81
CA ILE A 461 9.11 15.30 2.53
C ILE A 461 9.59 15.90 1.20
N TYR A 462 8.80 15.76 0.13
CA TYR A 462 9.16 16.29 -1.19
C TYR A 462 9.32 17.82 -1.17
N LYS A 463 8.39 18.54 -0.52
CA LYS A 463 8.47 19.99 -0.36
C LYS A 463 9.74 20.40 0.40
N TYR A 464 10.07 19.72 1.48
CA TYR A 464 11.29 19.98 2.24
C TYR A 464 12.54 19.70 1.42
N LEU A 465 12.66 18.51 0.80
CA LEU A 465 13.79 18.14 -0.05
C LEU A 465 14.04 19.16 -1.16
N THR A 466 12.98 19.57 -1.85
CA THR A 466 13.10 20.57 -2.94
C THR A 466 13.54 21.93 -2.42
N SER A 467 13.17 22.31 -1.20
CA SER A 467 13.63 23.54 -0.57
C SER A 467 15.13 23.51 -0.21
N GLN A 468 15.67 22.32 0.10
CA GLN A 468 17.06 22.13 0.48
C GLN A 468 17.99 21.89 -0.72
N LEU A 469 17.53 21.12 -1.69
CA LEU A 469 18.36 20.54 -2.76
C LEU A 469 17.97 21.04 -4.17
N GLY A 470 16.87 21.76 -4.31
CA GLY A 470 16.31 22.12 -5.61
C GLY A 470 15.68 20.93 -6.32
N LEU A 471 15.99 20.70 -7.60
CA LEU A 471 15.43 19.59 -8.37
C LEU A 471 16.07 18.27 -7.95
N ILE A 472 15.42 17.56 -7.03
CA ILE A 472 15.95 16.33 -6.42
C ILE A 472 16.22 15.21 -7.44
N THR A 473 15.46 15.17 -8.54
CA THR A 473 15.56 14.14 -9.59
C THR A 473 16.80 14.28 -10.48
N GLU A 474 17.56 15.38 -10.36
CA GLU A 474 18.81 15.65 -11.06
C GLU A 474 19.95 16.02 -10.11
N ASN A 475 19.76 15.78 -8.82
CA ASN A 475 20.73 16.13 -7.79
C ASN A 475 21.29 14.88 -7.11
N LYS A 476 22.54 14.54 -7.40
CA LYS A 476 23.22 13.36 -6.84
C LYS A 476 23.38 13.39 -5.32
N ALA A 477 23.25 14.55 -4.68
CA ALA A 477 23.26 14.65 -3.22
C ALA A 477 21.96 14.15 -2.58
N THR A 478 20.90 13.91 -3.36
CA THR A 478 19.60 13.47 -2.82
C THR A 478 19.71 12.14 -2.07
N ALA A 479 20.43 11.17 -2.61
CA ALA A 479 20.62 9.86 -1.97
C ALA A 479 21.36 9.99 -0.64
N GLU A 480 22.47 10.73 -0.60
CA GLU A 480 23.24 10.96 0.63
C GLU A 480 22.41 11.70 1.68
N PHE A 481 21.64 12.71 1.25
CA PHE A 481 20.80 13.49 2.14
C PHE A 481 19.70 12.64 2.77
N LEU A 482 18.99 11.80 1.98
CA LEU A 482 17.97 10.90 2.46
C LEU A 482 18.55 9.83 3.41
N ASN A 483 19.65 9.19 3.04
CA ASN A 483 20.31 8.18 3.86
C ASN A 483 20.75 8.76 5.22
N ASN A 484 21.39 9.93 5.23
CA ASN A 484 21.94 10.51 6.46
C ASN A 484 20.89 11.15 7.38
N ASN A 485 19.76 11.61 6.85
CA ASN A 485 18.81 12.40 7.63
C ASN A 485 17.45 11.71 7.82
N LEU A 486 17.15 10.64 7.06
CA LEU A 486 15.86 9.94 7.14
C LEU A 486 16.05 8.41 7.25
N PHE A 487 16.63 7.76 6.24
CA PHE A 487 16.59 6.30 6.12
C PHE A 487 17.33 5.56 7.22
N LYS A 488 18.48 6.05 7.66
CA LYS A 488 19.33 5.40 8.67
C LYS A 488 18.65 5.11 10.00
N TYR A 489 17.57 5.82 10.30
CA TYR A 489 16.89 5.69 11.59
C TYR A 489 15.96 4.49 11.67
N GLY A 490 15.50 3.92 10.53
CA GLY A 490 14.50 2.84 10.58
C GLY A 490 13.32 3.22 11.46
N GLU A 491 12.95 2.35 12.38
CA GLU A 491 11.93 2.57 13.41
C GLU A 491 12.50 2.99 14.78
N SER A 492 13.79 3.33 14.86
CA SER A 492 14.38 3.77 16.14
C SER A 492 13.83 5.11 16.65
N ILE A 493 13.12 5.83 15.81
CA ILE A 493 12.40 7.08 16.11
C ILE A 493 10.96 6.91 15.65
N GLU A 494 9.99 7.30 16.51
CA GLU A 494 8.58 7.29 16.14
C GLU A 494 8.31 8.13 14.88
N GLU A 495 7.41 7.67 14.01
CA GLU A 495 7.16 8.25 12.68
C GLU A 495 6.95 9.77 12.69
N ASP A 496 6.07 10.27 13.56
CA ASP A 496 5.77 11.71 13.66
C ASP A 496 6.98 12.52 14.15
N ASP A 497 7.77 11.96 15.07
CA ASP A 497 9.00 12.58 15.58
C ASP A 497 10.10 12.57 14.51
N LEU A 498 10.21 11.50 13.71
CA LEU A 498 11.13 11.39 12.59
C LEU A 498 10.79 12.40 11.49
N ILE A 499 9.51 12.54 11.13
CA ILE A 499 9.05 13.54 10.17
C ILE A 499 9.38 14.95 10.66
N LYS A 500 9.12 15.23 11.93
CA LYS A 500 9.43 16.52 12.55
C LYS A 500 10.94 16.80 12.60
N GLN A 501 11.75 15.78 12.94
CA GLN A 501 13.21 15.89 12.93
C GLN A 501 13.72 16.17 11.51
N PHE A 502 13.19 15.48 10.51
CA PHE A 502 13.63 15.60 9.13
C PHE A 502 13.19 16.92 8.50
N THR A 503 11.92 17.32 8.65
CA THR A 503 11.35 18.48 7.95
C THR A 503 11.32 19.77 8.78
N GLY A 504 11.54 19.70 10.08
CA GLY A 504 11.39 20.81 11.03
C GLY A 504 9.96 21.07 11.48
N GLU A 505 8.96 20.39 10.89
CA GLU A 505 7.53 20.57 11.17
C GLU A 505 6.88 19.22 11.49
N SER A 506 5.89 19.22 12.40
CA SER A 506 5.05 18.03 12.65
C SER A 506 4.27 17.65 11.40
N LEU A 507 3.85 16.38 11.29
CA LEU A 507 3.05 15.90 10.16
C LEU A 507 1.81 16.78 9.95
N SER A 508 1.61 17.23 8.71
CA SER A 508 0.53 18.16 8.34
C SER A 508 0.12 17.95 6.88
N SER A 509 -1.19 18.02 6.64
CA SER A 509 -1.77 17.97 5.29
C SER A 509 -1.45 19.20 4.42
N LYS A 510 -0.86 20.26 5.00
CA LYS A 510 -0.64 21.55 4.35
C LYS A 510 0.12 21.43 3.02
N ALA A 511 1.21 20.67 2.99
CA ALA A 511 2.03 20.50 1.78
C ALA A 511 1.21 19.83 0.66
N LEU A 512 0.44 18.79 0.99
CA LEU A 512 -0.44 18.10 0.06
C LEU A 512 -1.56 19.03 -0.44
N CYS A 513 -2.22 19.74 0.46
CA CYS A 513 -3.28 20.71 0.09
C CYS A 513 -2.75 21.85 -0.80
N GLU A 514 -1.49 22.26 -0.62
CA GLU A 514 -0.84 23.26 -1.47
C GLU A 514 -0.51 22.69 -2.87
N SER A 515 -0.07 21.43 -2.97
CA SER A 515 0.24 20.80 -4.25
C SER A 515 -0.98 20.61 -5.15
N LEU A 516 -2.16 20.50 -4.56
CA LEU A 516 -3.44 20.34 -5.26
C LEU A 516 -4.04 21.69 -5.75
N LYS A 517 -3.56 22.82 -5.27
CA LYS A 517 -3.97 24.16 -5.74
C LYS A 517 -3.19 24.57 -6.99
#